data_9e113ada4e7e483188cb2e4f0f0cd8a2
#
_entry.id   9e113ada4e7e483188cb2e4f0f0cd8a2
#
_cell.length_a   1.000
_cell.length_b   1.000
_cell.length_c   1.000
_cell.angle_alpha   90.00
_cell.angle_beta   90.00
_cell.angle_gamma   90.00
#
_symmetry.space_group_name_H-M   'P 1'
#
loop_
_entity.id
_entity.type
_entity.pdbx_description
1 polymer ?
#
loop_
_entity_poly.entity_id
_entity_poly.type
_entity_poly.pdbx_seq_one_letter_code
_entity_poly.pdbx_strand_id
1 'polypeptide(L)'
;ALDNVIDLNYYPTPYAKVTNKKYRAIGLGTSGYHHMLVKNDIKWSEEDAHLDFVDKVYEDINYFAIKASNELAKEKGSYSCFEGSDWDNGDYFKQRGYESERWEKLKDQVHQNGLRNGYLLAVAPTGSTSIISGTSAGVDPIMNKYFLEEKKGAIVPRVAPGLNTKTFWLYENAYTIDQNISMRACGARQRHIDQAQSVNVYITTEYTMRQILNIYLTAWEAGVKSLYYVRGKSLEVEDCDSCAS
;
A
#
# COMPACT_ATOMS: atom_id res chain seq x y z
N ALA A 1 -5.76 -17.55 -5.76
CA ALA A 1 -6.29 -17.81 -4.41
C ALA A 1 -7.42 -16.84 -4.04
N LEU A 2 -7.22 -15.51 -4.09
CA LEU A 2 -8.22 -14.50 -3.70
C LEU A 2 -9.54 -14.62 -4.48
N ASP A 3 -9.49 -14.88 -5.79
CA ASP A 3 -10.69 -15.08 -6.60
C ASP A 3 -11.49 -16.31 -6.16
N ASN A 4 -10.82 -17.40 -5.77
CA ASN A 4 -11.49 -18.59 -5.28
C ASN A 4 -12.17 -18.36 -3.91
N VAL A 5 -11.60 -17.50 -3.06
CA VAL A 5 -12.23 -17.12 -1.79
C VAL A 5 -13.60 -16.47 -2.00
N ILE A 6 -13.78 -15.68 -3.06
CA ILE A 6 -15.08 -15.08 -3.40
C ILE A 6 -16.14 -16.16 -3.65
N ASP A 7 -15.73 -17.29 -4.22
CA ASP A 7 -16.66 -18.39 -4.52
C ASP A 7 -16.94 -19.30 -3.33
N LEU A 8 -15.92 -19.52 -2.47
CA LEU A 8 -16.00 -20.43 -1.33
C LEU A 8 -16.53 -19.75 -0.05
N ASN A 9 -16.53 -18.42 0.00
CA ASN A 9 -16.88 -17.67 1.20
C ASN A 9 -18.38 -17.75 1.52
N TYR A 10 -18.69 -17.75 2.83
CA TYR A 10 -20.05 -17.57 3.32
C TYR A 10 -20.42 -16.08 3.33
N TYR A 11 -21.59 -15.77 2.80
CA TYR A 11 -22.13 -14.40 2.76
C TYR A 11 -23.31 -14.27 3.73
N PRO A 12 -23.15 -13.56 4.87
CA PRO A 12 -24.20 -13.46 5.88
C PRO A 12 -25.41 -12.63 5.40
N THR A 13 -25.21 -11.78 4.38
CA THR A 13 -26.30 -10.99 3.79
C THR A 13 -26.38 -11.21 2.27
N PRO A 14 -27.58 -11.24 1.69
CA PRO A 14 -27.75 -11.38 0.24
C PRO A 14 -27.06 -10.26 -0.55
N TYR A 15 -27.08 -9.04 -0.06
CA TYR A 15 -26.47 -7.88 -0.74
C TYR A 15 -24.94 -8.03 -0.89
N ALA A 16 -24.29 -8.49 0.17
CA ALA A 16 -22.84 -8.77 0.13
C ALA A 16 -22.53 -9.83 -0.94
N LYS A 17 -23.32 -10.90 -1.01
CA LYS A 17 -23.17 -11.94 -2.05
C LYS A 17 -23.32 -11.37 -3.45
N VAL A 18 -24.37 -10.58 -3.69
CA VAL A 18 -24.64 -9.97 -5.00
C VAL A 18 -23.46 -9.10 -5.45
N THR A 19 -23.00 -8.18 -4.59
CA THR A 19 -21.91 -7.26 -4.91
C THR A 19 -20.59 -8.00 -5.17
N ASN A 20 -20.22 -8.95 -4.27
CA ASN A 20 -18.98 -9.70 -4.43
C ASN A 20 -18.97 -10.57 -5.71
N LYS A 21 -20.07 -11.22 -6.04
CA LYS A 21 -20.17 -12.03 -7.26
C LYS A 21 -20.23 -11.18 -8.52
N LYS A 22 -20.83 -9.98 -8.44
CA LYS A 22 -20.97 -9.07 -9.58
C LYS A 22 -19.64 -8.44 -9.98
N TYR A 23 -18.90 -7.90 -9.04
CA TYR A 23 -17.65 -7.17 -9.30
C TYR A 23 -16.40 -8.01 -9.11
N ARG A 24 -16.48 -9.09 -8.34
CA ARG A 24 -15.34 -9.95 -8.00
C ARG A 24 -14.13 -9.15 -7.53
N ALA A 25 -14.37 -8.13 -6.69
CA ALA A 25 -13.34 -7.26 -6.18
C ALA A 25 -12.39 -8.04 -5.25
N ILE A 26 -11.10 -7.88 -5.47
CA ILE A 26 -10.05 -8.37 -4.58
C ILE A 26 -9.17 -7.20 -4.13
N GLY A 27 -8.35 -7.39 -3.11
CA GLY A 27 -7.40 -6.39 -2.62
C GLY A 27 -6.04 -7.04 -2.42
N LEU A 28 -5.29 -7.26 -3.49
CA LEU A 28 -3.90 -7.64 -3.39
C LEU A 28 -3.11 -6.42 -2.90
N GLY A 29 -2.43 -6.56 -1.78
CA GLY A 29 -1.64 -5.49 -1.18
C GLY A 29 -0.26 -5.97 -0.77
N THR A 30 0.54 -5.02 -0.30
CA THR A 30 1.92 -5.25 0.11
C THR A 30 2.13 -4.95 1.59
N SER A 31 3.12 -5.60 2.17
CA SER A 31 3.67 -5.31 3.49
C SER A 31 5.19 -5.30 3.38
N GLY A 32 5.88 -4.65 4.33
CA GLY A 32 7.33 -4.63 4.30
C GLY A 32 7.93 -3.50 3.45
N TYR A 33 7.19 -2.44 3.21
CA TYR A 33 7.63 -1.36 2.34
C TYR A 33 8.93 -0.69 2.80
N HIS A 34 9.01 -0.25 4.07
CA HIS A 34 10.24 0.34 4.60
C HIS A 34 11.40 -0.67 4.61
N HIS A 35 11.13 -1.94 4.95
CA HIS A 35 12.12 -3.02 4.88
C HIS A 35 12.62 -3.24 3.42
N MET A 36 11.75 -3.13 2.44
CA MET A 36 12.12 -3.22 1.02
C MET A 36 13.07 -2.10 0.61
N LEU A 37 12.80 -0.85 0.99
CA LEU A 37 13.71 0.29 0.75
C LEU A 37 15.08 0.03 1.35
N VAL A 38 15.12 -0.35 2.64
CA VAL A 38 16.37 -0.66 3.36
C VAL A 38 17.15 -1.81 2.71
N LYS A 39 16.47 -2.83 2.20
CA LYS A 39 17.14 -3.91 1.45
C LYS A 39 17.75 -3.49 0.12
N ASN A 40 17.33 -2.37 -0.41
CA ASN A 40 17.85 -1.77 -1.64
C ASN A 40 18.73 -0.55 -1.36
N ASP A 41 19.21 -0.39 -0.10
CA ASP A 41 20.08 0.69 0.35
C ASP A 41 19.48 2.10 0.11
N ILE A 42 18.15 2.23 0.12
CA ILE A 42 17.43 3.49 -0.07
C ILE A 42 16.89 3.98 1.28
N LYS A 43 17.22 5.22 1.65
CA LYS A 43 16.58 5.89 2.78
C LYS A 43 15.23 6.45 2.38
N TRP A 44 14.34 6.57 3.37
CA TRP A 44 13.04 7.19 3.16
C TRP A 44 13.15 8.64 2.67
N SER A 45 14.12 9.39 3.21
CA SER A 45 14.39 10.79 2.88
C SER A 45 15.12 11.02 1.56
N GLU A 46 15.66 9.99 0.93
CA GLU A 46 16.26 10.07 -0.41
C GLU A 46 15.17 10.09 -1.48
N GLU A 47 14.46 11.23 -1.57
CA GLU A 47 13.19 11.35 -2.29
C GLU A 47 13.24 10.82 -3.71
N ASP A 48 14.16 11.29 -4.54
CA ASP A 48 14.21 10.90 -5.96
C ASP A 48 14.40 9.38 -6.13
N ALA A 49 15.39 8.82 -5.41
CA ALA A 49 15.66 7.38 -5.44
C ALA A 49 14.47 6.56 -4.90
N HIS A 50 13.83 7.06 -3.85
CA HIS A 50 12.66 6.45 -3.22
C HIS A 50 11.47 6.42 -4.19
N LEU A 51 11.11 7.57 -4.79
CA LEU A 51 9.99 7.69 -5.71
C LEU A 51 10.21 6.85 -6.98
N ASP A 52 11.37 6.95 -7.61
CA ASP A 52 11.71 6.18 -8.81
C ASP A 52 11.67 4.66 -8.57
N PHE A 53 12.16 4.23 -7.42
CA PHE A 53 12.17 2.82 -7.07
C PHE A 53 10.76 2.27 -6.86
N VAL A 54 9.93 2.96 -6.10
CA VAL A 54 8.59 2.46 -5.80
C VAL A 54 7.64 2.55 -6.98
N ASP A 55 7.77 3.56 -7.84
CA ASP A 55 6.99 3.66 -9.07
C ASP A 55 7.19 2.40 -9.92
N LYS A 56 8.44 2.00 -10.17
CA LYS A 56 8.77 0.77 -10.92
C LYS A 56 8.25 -0.50 -10.26
N VAL A 57 8.44 -0.64 -8.95
CA VAL A 57 7.99 -1.83 -8.22
C VAL A 57 6.47 -1.98 -8.29
N TYR A 58 5.72 -0.89 -8.06
CA TYR A 58 4.26 -0.96 -8.08
C TYR A 58 3.69 -1.02 -9.50
N GLU A 59 4.37 -0.48 -10.49
CA GLU A 59 4.03 -0.70 -11.89
C GLU A 59 4.09 -2.20 -12.24
N ASP A 60 5.16 -2.91 -11.84
CA ASP A 60 5.28 -4.34 -12.09
C ASP A 60 4.23 -5.16 -11.32
N ILE A 61 3.97 -4.83 -10.05
CA ILE A 61 2.91 -5.49 -9.27
C ILE A 61 1.56 -5.34 -9.98
N ASN A 62 1.24 -4.14 -10.45
CA ASN A 62 -0.02 -3.89 -11.17
C ASN A 62 -0.07 -4.64 -12.50
N TYR A 63 1.00 -4.59 -13.27
CA TYR A 63 1.10 -5.33 -14.54
C TYR A 63 0.81 -6.83 -14.35
N PHE A 64 1.47 -7.46 -13.40
CA PHE A 64 1.30 -8.89 -13.16
C PHE A 64 -0.06 -9.24 -12.55
N ALA A 65 -0.63 -8.35 -11.72
CA ALA A 65 -1.98 -8.53 -11.19
C ALA A 65 -3.04 -8.51 -12.30
N ILE A 66 -2.97 -7.52 -13.21
CA ILE A 66 -3.87 -7.42 -14.36
C ILE A 66 -3.70 -8.64 -15.29
N LYS A 67 -2.46 -8.99 -15.61
CA LYS A 67 -2.16 -10.15 -16.42
C LYS A 67 -2.75 -11.44 -15.84
N ALA A 68 -2.54 -11.69 -14.55
CA ALA A 68 -3.10 -12.86 -13.88
C ALA A 68 -4.64 -12.87 -13.88
N SER A 69 -5.28 -11.72 -13.67
CA SER A 69 -6.74 -11.60 -13.74
C SER A 69 -7.29 -11.81 -15.17
N ASN A 70 -6.55 -11.35 -16.18
CA ASN A 70 -6.88 -11.63 -17.60
C ASN A 70 -6.76 -13.13 -17.92
N GLU A 71 -5.72 -13.80 -17.43
CA GLU A 71 -5.56 -15.24 -17.59
C GLU A 71 -6.69 -16.04 -16.92
N LEU A 72 -7.09 -15.64 -15.72
CA LEU A 72 -8.25 -16.21 -15.03
C LEU A 72 -9.56 -15.95 -15.78
N ALA A 73 -9.69 -14.80 -16.46
CA ALA A 73 -10.88 -14.52 -17.27
C ALA A 73 -10.98 -15.46 -18.49
N LYS A 74 -9.87 -15.84 -19.10
CA LYS A 74 -9.86 -16.85 -20.17
C LYS A 74 -10.37 -18.21 -19.70
N GLU A 75 -10.06 -18.60 -18.46
CA GLU A 75 -10.48 -19.89 -17.89
C GLU A 75 -11.92 -19.89 -17.37
N LYS A 76 -12.33 -18.78 -16.70
CA LYS A 76 -13.53 -18.74 -15.86
C LYS A 76 -14.56 -17.69 -16.28
N GLY A 77 -14.27 -16.94 -17.34
CA GLY A 77 -15.04 -15.79 -17.77
C GLY A 77 -14.72 -14.51 -16.98
N SER A 78 -15.01 -13.37 -17.58
CA SER A 78 -14.83 -12.05 -16.94
C SER A 78 -15.90 -11.78 -15.87
N TYR A 79 -15.65 -10.78 -15.01
CA TYR A 79 -16.66 -10.31 -14.07
C TYR A 79 -17.83 -9.65 -14.81
N SER A 80 -19.03 -9.68 -14.20
CA SER A 80 -20.30 -9.37 -14.89
C SER A 80 -20.43 -7.94 -15.43
N CYS A 81 -19.65 -6.99 -14.92
CA CYS A 81 -19.69 -5.59 -15.33
C CYS A 81 -18.42 -5.17 -16.09
N PHE A 82 -17.77 -6.10 -16.77
CA PHE A 82 -16.58 -5.80 -17.56
C PHE A 82 -16.91 -4.95 -18.77
N GLU A 83 -17.94 -5.31 -19.51
CA GLU A 83 -18.37 -4.61 -20.72
C GLU A 83 -18.71 -3.15 -20.42
N GLY A 84 -18.11 -2.22 -21.15
CA GLY A 84 -18.25 -0.77 -20.98
C GLY A 84 -17.52 -0.19 -19.77
N SER A 85 -16.70 -0.97 -19.06
CA SER A 85 -15.85 -0.47 -17.98
C SER A 85 -14.58 0.20 -18.50
N ASP A 86 -13.88 0.93 -17.61
CA ASP A 86 -12.58 1.55 -17.91
C ASP A 86 -11.51 0.51 -18.32
N TRP A 87 -11.70 -0.74 -17.94
CA TRP A 87 -10.86 -1.84 -18.37
C TRP A 87 -11.11 -2.24 -19.83
N ASP A 88 -12.37 -2.31 -20.22
CA ASP A 88 -12.82 -2.70 -21.56
C ASP A 88 -12.50 -1.62 -22.60
N ASN A 89 -12.79 -0.35 -22.29
CA ASN A 89 -12.54 0.77 -23.19
C ASN A 89 -11.09 1.27 -23.19
N GLY A 90 -10.24 0.76 -22.29
CA GLY A 90 -8.82 1.11 -22.17
C GLY A 90 -8.53 2.40 -21.41
N ASP A 91 -9.53 3.08 -20.84
CA ASP A 91 -9.34 4.33 -20.08
C ASP A 91 -8.49 4.12 -18.83
N TYR A 92 -8.57 2.93 -18.23
CA TYR A 92 -7.70 2.57 -17.10
C TYR A 92 -6.21 2.74 -17.42
N PHE A 93 -5.78 2.25 -18.58
CA PHE A 93 -4.38 2.31 -19.04
C PHE A 93 -3.98 3.74 -19.43
N LYS A 94 -4.86 4.41 -20.16
CA LYS A 94 -4.67 5.79 -20.60
C LYS A 94 -4.51 6.77 -19.43
N GLN A 95 -5.38 6.70 -18.42
CA GLN A 95 -5.34 7.56 -17.23
C GLN A 95 -4.04 7.42 -16.44
N ARG A 96 -3.35 6.27 -16.55
CA ARG A 96 -2.10 5.96 -15.87
C ARG A 96 -0.86 6.20 -16.72
N GLY A 97 -1.03 6.57 -18.00
CA GLY A 97 0.07 6.79 -18.94
C GLY A 97 0.85 5.51 -19.24
N TYR A 98 0.16 4.38 -19.36
CA TYR A 98 0.76 3.10 -19.69
C TYR A 98 0.88 2.93 -21.21
N GLU A 99 2.00 3.39 -21.79
CA GLU A 99 2.21 3.48 -23.24
C GLU A 99 3.31 2.55 -23.78
N SER A 100 3.98 1.79 -22.90
CA SER A 100 5.02 0.86 -23.36
C SER A 100 4.43 -0.36 -24.09
N GLU A 101 5.23 -0.99 -24.95
CA GLU A 101 4.81 -2.16 -25.75
C GLU A 101 4.20 -3.28 -24.87
N ARG A 102 4.74 -3.50 -23.67
CA ARG A 102 4.19 -4.50 -22.73
C ARG A 102 2.77 -4.15 -22.29
N TRP A 103 2.50 -2.85 -22.07
CA TRP A 103 1.21 -2.37 -21.64
C TRP A 103 0.19 -2.38 -22.78
N GLU A 104 0.58 -1.98 -23.99
CA GLU A 104 -0.30 -2.05 -25.17
C GLU A 104 -0.74 -3.50 -25.44
N LYS A 105 0.20 -4.45 -25.42
CA LYS A 105 -0.13 -5.88 -25.56
C LYS A 105 -1.09 -6.37 -24.47
N LEU A 106 -0.89 -5.94 -23.22
CA LEU A 106 -1.78 -6.35 -22.13
C LEU A 106 -3.15 -5.71 -22.25
N LYS A 107 -3.24 -4.45 -22.65
CA LYS A 107 -4.50 -3.75 -22.94
C LYS A 107 -5.32 -4.49 -24.00
N ASP A 108 -4.70 -4.87 -25.11
CA ASP A 108 -5.36 -5.63 -26.17
C ASP A 108 -5.85 -6.99 -25.67
N GLN A 109 -5.06 -7.68 -24.86
CA GLN A 109 -5.47 -8.95 -24.24
C GLN A 109 -6.65 -8.77 -23.28
N VAL A 110 -6.65 -7.70 -22.49
CA VAL A 110 -7.75 -7.37 -21.58
C VAL A 110 -9.02 -7.07 -22.36
N HIS A 111 -8.94 -6.27 -23.42
CA HIS A 111 -10.09 -5.99 -24.28
C HIS A 111 -10.66 -7.28 -24.91
N GLN A 112 -9.81 -8.19 -25.37
CA GLN A 112 -10.25 -9.43 -26.04
C GLN A 112 -10.83 -10.47 -25.08
N ASN A 113 -10.27 -10.62 -23.89
CA ASN A 113 -10.58 -11.74 -22.99
C ASN A 113 -11.24 -11.29 -21.67
N GLY A 114 -11.28 -9.98 -21.41
CA GLY A 114 -11.78 -9.42 -20.16
C GLY A 114 -10.85 -9.56 -18.98
N LEU A 115 -11.37 -9.19 -17.80
CA LEU A 115 -10.74 -9.40 -16.49
C LEU A 115 -11.66 -10.23 -15.60
N ARG A 116 -11.08 -11.12 -14.80
CA ARG A 116 -11.82 -11.90 -13.81
C ARG A 116 -12.30 -11.05 -12.63
N ASN A 117 -11.54 -10.02 -12.27
CA ASN A 117 -11.75 -9.18 -11.09
C ASN A 117 -11.90 -7.72 -11.51
N GLY A 118 -12.97 -7.05 -11.06
CA GLY A 118 -13.21 -5.64 -11.39
C GLY A 118 -12.31 -4.66 -10.60
N TYR A 119 -11.77 -5.09 -9.47
CA TYR A 119 -10.78 -4.37 -8.66
C TYR A 119 -9.69 -5.34 -8.22
N LEU A 120 -8.43 -4.90 -8.22
CA LEU A 120 -7.27 -5.76 -8.03
C LEU A 120 -6.42 -5.40 -6.82
N LEU A 121 -5.96 -4.15 -6.70
CA LEU A 121 -4.96 -3.74 -5.74
C LEU A 121 -5.53 -2.84 -4.64
N ALA A 122 -5.22 -3.19 -3.39
CA ALA A 122 -5.51 -2.35 -2.21
C ALA A 122 -4.44 -2.62 -1.15
N VAL A 123 -4.02 -1.59 -0.41
CA VAL A 123 -3.01 -1.75 0.64
C VAL A 123 -3.66 -1.66 2.02
N ALA A 124 -3.66 -2.79 2.72
CA ALA A 124 -4.14 -2.91 4.10
C ALA A 124 -3.03 -2.57 5.12
N PRO A 125 -3.38 -2.28 6.40
CA PRO A 125 -2.41 -1.92 7.44
C PRO A 125 -1.38 -3.00 7.79
N THR A 126 -1.73 -4.27 7.68
CA THR A 126 -0.93 -5.49 7.90
C THR A 126 -0.13 -5.56 9.22
N GLY A 127 -0.58 -4.90 10.28
CA GLY A 127 0.15 -4.82 11.55
C GLY A 127 0.52 -6.19 12.15
N SER A 128 -0.43 -7.15 12.20
CA SER A 128 -0.17 -8.50 12.72
C SER A 128 0.45 -9.42 11.66
N THR A 129 0.04 -9.31 10.41
CA THR A 129 0.53 -10.16 9.31
C THR A 129 2.00 -9.92 9.01
N SER A 130 2.47 -8.67 9.11
CA SER A 130 3.88 -8.32 8.93
C SER A 130 4.81 -8.98 9.95
N ILE A 131 4.31 -9.20 11.17
CA ILE A 131 5.05 -9.91 12.23
C ILE A 131 5.32 -11.35 11.82
N ILE A 132 4.28 -12.03 11.34
CA ILE A 132 4.36 -13.42 10.88
C ILE A 132 5.33 -13.53 9.70
N SER A 133 5.31 -12.52 8.82
CA SER A 133 6.19 -12.46 7.65
C SER A 133 7.61 -11.96 7.96
N GLY A 134 7.90 -11.53 9.18
CA GLY A 134 9.22 -11.00 9.57
C GLY A 134 9.60 -9.70 8.85
N THR A 135 8.63 -8.81 8.59
CA THR A 135 8.85 -7.57 7.84
C THR A 135 8.16 -6.36 8.50
N SER A 136 8.35 -5.15 7.94
CA SER A 136 7.66 -3.94 8.43
C SER A 136 6.19 -3.92 8.03
N ALA A 137 5.34 -3.23 8.80
CA ALA A 137 3.91 -3.17 8.55
C ALA A 137 3.57 -2.26 7.36
N GLY A 138 2.68 -2.73 6.49
CA GLY A 138 2.08 -1.95 5.41
C GLY A 138 3.09 -1.19 4.56
N VAL A 139 2.76 0.06 4.29
CA VAL A 139 3.54 1.01 3.48
C VAL A 139 4.01 2.22 4.28
N ASP A 140 3.92 2.14 5.60
CA ASP A 140 4.35 3.20 6.51
C ASP A 140 5.84 3.08 6.88
N PRO A 141 6.49 4.20 7.27
CA PRO A 141 7.79 4.16 7.92
C PRO A 141 7.68 3.55 9.32
N ILE A 142 8.76 2.97 9.81
CA ILE A 142 8.79 2.47 11.19
C ILE A 142 8.78 3.62 12.18
N MET A 143 8.09 3.44 13.30
CA MET A 143 8.09 4.42 14.39
C MET A 143 9.38 4.39 15.22
N ASN A 144 9.92 3.20 15.47
CA ASN A 144 11.17 3.00 16.19
C ASN A 144 11.93 1.79 15.63
N LYS A 145 13.27 1.85 15.70
CA LYS A 145 14.15 0.73 15.30
C LYS A 145 14.07 -0.44 16.28
N TYR A 146 13.80 -0.14 17.54
CA TYR A 146 13.58 -1.08 18.63
C TYR A 146 12.55 -0.49 19.58
N PHE A 147 11.60 -1.31 20.05
CA PHE A 147 10.65 -0.94 21.10
C PHE A 147 10.11 -2.20 21.80
N LEU A 148 9.58 -2.02 22.99
CA LEU A 148 8.90 -3.04 23.75
C LEU A 148 7.38 -2.91 23.51
N GLU A 149 6.75 -3.96 23.01
CA GLU A 149 5.29 -4.00 22.80
C GLU A 149 4.66 -4.83 23.91
N GLU A 150 3.80 -4.21 24.71
CA GLU A 150 2.98 -4.96 25.65
C GLU A 150 1.76 -5.54 24.92
N LYS A 151 1.59 -6.87 25.01
CA LYS A 151 0.49 -7.58 24.39
C LYS A 151 -0.05 -8.64 25.34
N LYS A 152 -1.29 -8.47 25.82
CA LYS A 152 -1.95 -9.40 26.73
C LYS A 152 -1.11 -9.75 27.98
N GLY A 153 -0.44 -8.75 28.57
CA GLY A 153 0.40 -8.92 29.75
C GLY A 153 1.80 -9.50 29.50
N ALA A 154 2.17 -9.69 28.22
CA ALA A 154 3.53 -10.08 27.86
C ALA A 154 4.24 -8.92 27.16
N ILE A 155 5.47 -8.65 27.55
CA ILE A 155 6.35 -7.66 26.91
C ILE A 155 7.13 -8.36 25.80
N VAL A 156 6.90 -7.96 24.55
CA VAL A 156 7.53 -8.53 23.36
C VAL A 156 8.48 -7.50 22.75
N PRO A 157 9.79 -7.79 22.66
CA PRO A 157 10.71 -6.90 21.97
C PRO A 157 10.45 -6.88 20.47
N ARG A 158 10.40 -5.70 19.91
CA ARG A 158 10.26 -5.45 18.47
C ARG A 158 11.51 -4.81 17.94
N VAL A 159 12.07 -5.38 16.90
CA VAL A 159 13.25 -4.87 16.21
C VAL A 159 12.90 -4.67 14.75
N ALA A 160 13.38 -3.58 14.14
CA ALA A 160 13.22 -3.36 12.71
C ALA A 160 13.80 -4.55 11.92
N PRO A 161 13.09 -5.05 10.90
CA PRO A 161 13.49 -6.24 10.17
C PRO A 161 14.89 -6.12 9.56
N GLY A 162 15.76 -7.09 9.80
CA GLY A 162 17.14 -7.07 9.28
C GLY A 162 18.02 -5.95 9.85
N LEU A 163 17.67 -5.40 11.02
CA LEU A 163 18.47 -4.37 11.68
C LEU A 163 19.87 -4.88 12.05
N ASN A 164 20.89 -4.19 11.57
CA ASN A 164 22.30 -4.45 11.87
C ASN A 164 23.10 -3.15 11.70
N THR A 165 24.42 -3.19 11.88
CA THR A 165 25.29 -2.01 11.79
C THR A 165 25.27 -1.31 10.43
N LYS A 166 24.97 -2.02 9.34
CA LYS A 166 24.88 -1.43 8.00
C LYS A 166 23.50 -0.81 7.75
N THR A 167 22.43 -1.48 8.19
CA THR A 167 21.05 -1.07 7.93
C THR A 167 20.51 -0.07 8.98
N PHE A 168 21.20 0.08 10.11
CA PHE A 168 20.78 0.98 11.20
C PHE A 168 20.50 2.41 10.72
N TRP A 169 21.34 2.94 9.82
CA TRP A 169 21.24 4.32 9.33
C TRP A 169 20.26 4.50 8.17
N LEU A 170 19.82 3.40 7.58
CA LEU A 170 18.80 3.40 6.52
C LEU A 170 17.37 3.46 7.07
N TYR A 171 17.17 2.93 8.29
CA TYR A 171 15.89 3.04 8.97
C TYR A 171 15.72 4.42 9.61
N GLU A 172 14.77 5.19 9.10
CA GLU A 172 14.41 6.50 9.61
C GLU A 172 13.10 6.43 10.41
N ASN A 173 12.98 7.26 11.45
CA ASN A 173 11.81 7.27 12.33
C ASN A 173 10.65 8.03 11.66
N ALA A 174 9.45 7.49 11.72
CA ALA A 174 8.25 8.07 11.13
C ALA A 174 7.98 9.52 11.55
N TYR A 175 8.32 9.89 12.77
CA TYR A 175 8.10 11.24 13.32
C TYR A 175 9.20 12.25 12.96
N THR A 176 10.34 11.81 12.41
CA THR A 176 11.46 12.69 12.06
C THR A 176 11.63 12.91 10.56
N ILE A 177 10.98 12.10 9.74
CA ILE A 177 11.00 12.25 8.28
C ILE A 177 10.01 13.33 7.81
N ASP A 178 10.29 13.95 6.66
CA ASP A 178 9.34 14.84 6.02
C ASP A 178 8.10 14.06 5.52
N GLN A 179 6.93 14.38 6.08
CA GLN A 179 5.67 13.75 5.70
C GLN A 179 5.27 14.04 4.26
N ASN A 180 5.73 15.13 3.67
CA ASN A 180 5.46 15.43 2.26
C ASN A 180 6.10 14.39 1.33
N ILE A 181 7.31 13.89 1.65
CA ILE A 181 7.93 12.78 0.93
C ILE A 181 7.05 11.52 1.03
N SER A 182 6.52 11.23 2.22
CA SER A 182 5.60 10.10 2.40
C SER A 182 4.34 10.22 1.53
N MET A 183 3.81 11.45 1.39
CA MET A 183 2.62 11.70 0.55
C MET A 183 2.94 11.57 -0.94
N ARG A 184 4.08 12.09 -1.40
CA ARG A 184 4.52 11.92 -2.79
C ARG A 184 4.81 10.45 -3.13
N ALA A 185 5.45 9.72 -2.23
CA ALA A 185 5.65 8.27 -2.37
C ALA A 185 4.31 7.50 -2.37
N CYS A 186 3.33 7.94 -1.56
CA CYS A 186 1.98 7.40 -1.61
C CYS A 186 1.32 7.66 -2.98
N GLY A 187 1.49 8.85 -3.55
CA GLY A 187 1.00 9.20 -4.88
C GLY A 187 1.63 8.36 -5.99
N ALA A 188 2.96 8.17 -5.96
CA ALA A 188 3.67 7.32 -6.90
C ALA A 188 3.10 5.89 -6.89
N ARG A 189 2.85 5.32 -5.71
CA ARG A 189 2.17 4.01 -5.59
C ARG A 189 0.72 4.06 -6.05
N GLN A 190 -0.03 5.14 -5.71
CA GLN A 190 -1.46 5.27 -6.02
C GLN A 190 -1.73 5.26 -7.52
N ARG A 191 -0.80 5.74 -8.33
CA ARG A 191 -0.87 5.63 -9.79
C ARG A 191 -1.10 4.19 -10.24
N HIS A 192 -0.55 3.22 -9.52
CA HIS A 192 -0.60 1.80 -9.86
C HIS A 192 -1.66 1.02 -9.08
N ILE A 193 -2.26 1.60 -8.04
CA ILE A 193 -3.25 0.97 -7.18
C ILE A 193 -4.63 1.49 -7.53
N ASP A 194 -5.54 0.60 -7.90
CA ASP A 194 -6.90 0.95 -8.32
C ASP A 194 -7.84 1.27 -7.15
N GLN A 195 -7.57 0.76 -5.95
CA GLN A 195 -8.31 1.09 -4.74
C GLN A 195 -7.49 2.03 -3.82
N ALA A 196 -7.74 2.02 -2.52
CA ALA A 196 -7.06 2.90 -1.58
C ALA A 196 -5.86 2.21 -0.89
N GLN A 197 -5.04 3.04 -0.22
CA GLN A 197 -3.93 2.62 0.62
C GLN A 197 -4.19 3.06 2.06
N SER A 198 -3.88 2.19 3.02
CA SER A 198 -3.84 2.55 4.44
C SER A 198 -2.51 3.23 4.74
N VAL A 199 -2.49 4.55 4.64
CA VAL A 199 -1.30 5.39 4.90
C VAL A 199 -1.59 6.31 6.07
N ASN A 200 -0.69 6.32 7.06
CA ASN A 200 -0.79 7.19 8.22
C ASN A 200 0.07 8.45 8.03
N VAL A 201 -0.36 9.53 8.68
CA VAL A 201 0.39 10.78 8.81
C VAL A 201 0.98 10.85 10.22
N TYR A 202 2.26 11.11 10.35
CA TYR A 202 2.97 11.17 11.64
C TYR A 202 3.36 12.61 11.92
N ILE A 203 2.84 13.17 13.01
CA ILE A 203 3.10 14.54 13.43
C ILE A 203 3.53 14.60 14.90
N THR A 204 4.29 15.63 15.23
CA THR A 204 4.62 15.97 16.61
C THR A 204 3.87 17.22 17.04
N THR A 205 3.94 17.56 18.33
CA THR A 205 3.35 18.79 18.87
C THR A 205 3.95 20.08 18.29
N GLU A 206 5.11 19.99 17.62
CA GLU A 206 5.77 21.12 16.96
C GLU A 206 5.17 21.49 15.59
N TYR A 207 4.34 20.61 15.02
CA TYR A 207 3.72 20.89 13.73
C TYR A 207 2.72 22.02 13.82
N THR A 208 2.91 23.04 13.00
CA THR A 208 1.95 24.12 12.83
C THR A 208 0.76 23.68 11.97
N MET A 209 -0.39 24.33 12.13
CA MET A 209 -1.57 24.08 11.27
C MET A 209 -1.26 24.22 9.78
N ARG A 210 -0.36 25.16 9.43
CA ARG A 210 0.06 25.35 8.03
C ARG A 210 0.82 24.14 7.49
N GLN A 211 1.72 23.55 8.27
CA GLN A 211 2.46 22.35 7.88
C GLN A 211 1.52 21.15 7.74
N ILE A 212 0.58 20.98 8.67
CA ILE A 212 -0.43 19.90 8.58
C ILE A 212 -1.27 20.07 7.30
N LEU A 213 -1.77 21.29 7.04
CA LEU A 213 -2.53 21.55 5.81
C LEU A 213 -1.69 21.24 4.55
N ASN A 214 -0.42 21.61 4.54
CA ASN A 214 0.47 21.34 3.41
C ASN A 214 0.63 19.84 3.14
N ILE A 215 0.69 18.99 4.17
CA ILE A 215 0.74 17.53 4.02
C ILE A 215 -0.51 17.01 3.28
N TYR A 216 -1.70 17.49 3.65
CA TYR A 216 -2.94 17.11 2.99
C TYR A 216 -3.02 17.62 1.54
N LEU A 217 -2.55 18.86 1.30
CA LEU A 217 -2.47 19.42 -0.06
C LEU A 217 -1.51 18.61 -0.93
N THR A 218 -0.33 18.27 -0.42
CA THR A 218 0.64 17.42 -1.12
C THR A 218 0.04 16.04 -1.45
N ALA A 219 -0.69 15.44 -0.51
CA ALA A 219 -1.37 14.17 -0.77
C ALA A 219 -2.43 14.29 -1.89
N TRP A 220 -3.21 15.37 -1.86
CA TRP A 220 -4.23 15.64 -2.88
C TRP A 220 -3.60 15.90 -4.25
N GLU A 221 -2.57 16.75 -4.34
CA GLU A 221 -1.83 17.04 -5.57
C GLU A 221 -1.15 15.80 -6.16
N ALA A 222 -0.67 14.91 -5.29
CA ALA A 222 -0.09 13.63 -5.68
C ALA A 222 -1.13 12.56 -6.12
N GLY A 223 -2.44 12.88 -6.07
CA GLY A 223 -3.50 11.97 -6.48
C GLY A 223 -3.82 10.84 -5.48
N VAL A 224 -3.47 11.01 -4.21
CA VAL A 224 -3.78 10.05 -3.15
C VAL A 224 -5.28 9.99 -2.90
N LYS A 225 -5.88 8.80 -2.93
CA LYS A 225 -7.34 8.64 -2.76
C LYS A 225 -7.82 8.87 -1.34
N SER A 226 -7.06 8.42 -0.35
CA SER A 226 -7.41 8.57 1.07
C SER A 226 -6.19 8.48 1.97
N LEU A 227 -6.27 9.16 3.12
CA LEU A 227 -5.36 8.99 4.25
C LEU A 227 -6.11 8.28 5.37
N TYR A 228 -5.38 7.61 6.27
CA TYR A 228 -5.97 6.81 7.33
C TYR A 228 -5.93 7.55 8.66
N TYR A 229 -4.94 7.31 9.52
CA TYR A 229 -4.83 8.00 10.80
C TYR A 229 -3.81 9.12 10.77
N VAL A 230 -4.07 10.17 11.56
CA VAL A 230 -3.05 11.10 12.02
C VAL A 230 -2.56 10.62 13.37
N ARG A 231 -1.28 10.27 13.45
CA ARG A 231 -0.62 9.79 14.66
C ARG A 231 0.20 10.94 15.26
N GLY A 232 -0.28 11.47 16.39
CA GLY A 232 0.41 12.51 17.14
C GLY A 232 1.36 11.93 18.18
N LYS A 233 2.56 12.52 18.34
CA LYS A 233 3.49 12.24 19.44
C LYS A 233 3.93 13.54 20.07
N SER A 234 3.92 13.62 21.42
CA SER A 234 4.59 14.70 22.16
C SER A 234 6.09 14.40 22.20
N LEU A 235 6.92 15.41 21.89
CA LEU A 235 8.39 15.29 22.01
C LEU A 235 8.89 15.52 23.44
N GLU A 236 8.06 16.10 24.31
CA GLU A 236 8.41 16.39 25.70
C GLU A 236 8.39 15.16 26.62
N VAL A 237 7.76 14.07 26.17
CA VAL A 237 7.79 12.79 26.89
C VAL A 237 8.67 11.84 26.08
N GLU A 238 9.97 11.80 26.38
CA GLU A 238 10.70 10.57 26.15
C GLU A 238 9.95 9.51 26.97
N ASP A 239 9.30 8.59 26.30
CA ASP A 239 8.70 7.44 26.95
C ASP A 239 9.81 6.73 27.73
N CYS A 240 9.87 7.04 29.00
CA CYS A 240 10.63 6.25 29.94
C CYS A 240 9.84 4.96 30.10
N ASP A 241 10.00 4.03 29.16
CA ASP A 241 9.36 2.69 29.20
C ASP A 241 9.69 1.91 30.48
N SER A 242 10.60 2.45 31.30
CA SER A 242 10.98 1.91 32.62
C SER A 242 10.19 2.48 33.80
N CYS A 243 9.32 3.48 33.61
CA CYS A 243 8.58 4.16 34.67
C CYS A 243 7.08 3.78 34.75
N ALA A 244 6.60 2.89 33.88
CA ALA A 244 5.26 2.33 33.99
C ALA A 244 5.30 1.02 34.75
N SER A 245 5.57 1.10 36.07
CA SER A 245 5.36 0.02 37.05
C SER A 245 4.12 0.30 37.88
#